data_8d5900d5456f93a98097d396ea7132d5
#
_entry.id   8d5900d5456f93a98097d396ea7132d5
#
_cell.length_a   1.000
_cell.length_b   1.000
_cell.length_c   1.000
_cell.angle_alpha   90.00
_cell.angle_beta   90.00
_cell.angle_gamma   90.00
#
_symmetry.space_group_name_H-M   'P 1'
#
loop_
_entity.id
_entity.type
_entity.pdbx_description
1 polymer ?
#
loop_
_entity_poly.entity_id
_entity_poly.type
_entity_poly.pdbx_seq_one_letter_code
_entity_poly.pdbx_strand_id
1 'polypeptide(L)'
;VLDAAELKRLTSRLVELGEAPPGTEAEAELAALLAEGFERAGLAVEVQKFSCASWREESAALEVDGRALRAVAMPPSPAGYVEGEIAHVGAGRALSLEGIEGKVALVGMTREDPDFVAAQYARLAAAGASAVVFYDFAPERVRRVVVGIFASYSDGPGLPPPIPALAVSGEDGLRLARGRHYAQIEVKARYTESATSANVIAYGGGEVKVLLTAHYDKWLAGAADDAVGAALLQLLPKLLGELRGLAYVAFGAEEFGAPGYSAWYWAWGSRKFVEKLESSGELEGLVAVLNVDVPARRPLTVSASGPELREAARAVLGGSFDYELDSPYFDSFSFSSAGTPALTIHSLWRYVDLYHTDGDVPDAIDWEAAAQAGEAVARLARELTEKGRSFLRYEAWGEELRTLLSRAARYLPPPAELVNLLERLRVEEGAARVLRRRALAAVCEGDPLEPGIPSCKAFPQFLVVEDLEAVESFIEGRAELAELARLKRRWTVGRVRELPAAALGYLTPFLSRAGPEGAREYLKRAKASLALWLERAYGETLELLSELAGNEARRG
;
A
#
# COMPACT_ATOMS: atom_id res chain seq x y z
N VAL A 1 9.03 -14.11 25.48
CA VAL A 1 8.09 -14.69 24.50
C VAL A 1 6.76 -14.00 24.69
N LEU A 2 6.16 -13.59 23.58
CA LEU A 2 4.87 -12.90 23.58
C LEU A 2 3.75 -13.93 23.82
N ASP A 3 2.82 -13.62 24.73
CA ASP A 3 1.70 -14.51 25.02
C ASP A 3 0.60 -14.33 23.94
N ALA A 4 0.48 -15.31 23.05
CA ALA A 4 -0.52 -15.32 21.99
C ALA A 4 -1.97 -15.30 22.52
N ALA A 5 -2.23 -15.87 23.70
CA ALA A 5 -3.57 -15.85 24.30
C ALA A 5 -3.91 -14.44 24.84
N GLU A 6 -2.95 -13.75 25.45
CA GLU A 6 -3.11 -12.36 25.88
C GLU A 6 -3.33 -11.44 24.66
N LEU A 7 -2.56 -11.65 23.58
CA LEU A 7 -2.72 -10.92 22.34
C LEU A 7 -4.11 -11.13 21.75
N LYS A 8 -4.57 -12.39 21.62
CA LYS A 8 -5.93 -12.70 21.14
C LYS A 8 -7.00 -11.99 21.96
N ARG A 9 -6.88 -12.00 23.27
CA ARG A 9 -7.84 -11.36 24.17
C ARG A 9 -7.90 -9.84 23.98
N LEU A 10 -6.75 -9.17 23.85
CA LEU A 10 -6.69 -7.73 23.60
C LEU A 10 -7.25 -7.37 22.23
N THR A 11 -6.85 -8.09 21.17
CA THR A 11 -7.38 -7.89 19.83
C THR A 11 -8.91 -8.06 19.80
N SER A 12 -9.43 -9.14 20.43
CA SER A 12 -10.89 -9.35 20.48
C SER A 12 -11.62 -8.19 21.15
N ARG A 13 -11.05 -7.61 22.21
CA ARG A 13 -11.62 -6.42 22.86
C ARG A 13 -11.67 -5.20 21.96
N LEU A 14 -10.66 -4.98 21.11
CA LEU A 14 -10.65 -3.89 20.12
C LEU A 14 -11.68 -4.15 19.00
N VAL A 15 -11.85 -5.41 18.60
CA VAL A 15 -12.83 -5.82 17.59
C VAL A 15 -14.28 -5.69 18.08
N GLU A 16 -14.55 -5.92 19.38
CA GLU A 16 -15.88 -5.81 20.00
C GLU A 16 -16.50 -4.40 19.88
N LEU A 17 -15.69 -3.36 19.68
CA LEU A 17 -16.18 -2.00 19.42
C LEU A 17 -16.76 -1.81 18.00
N GLY A 18 -16.70 -2.85 17.18
CA GLY A 18 -17.23 -2.82 15.81
C GLY A 18 -16.36 -2.06 14.82
N GLU A 19 -16.95 -1.67 13.71
CA GLU A 19 -16.29 -0.84 12.69
C GLU A 19 -15.96 0.55 13.25
N ALA A 20 -14.77 1.04 12.94
CA ALA A 20 -14.27 2.31 13.46
C ALA A 20 -13.61 3.14 12.35
N PRO A 21 -14.40 3.66 11.40
CA PRO A 21 -13.89 4.52 10.34
C PRO A 21 -13.31 5.83 10.91
N PRO A 22 -12.36 6.46 10.21
CA PRO A 22 -11.75 7.72 10.63
C PRO A 22 -12.75 8.82 10.94
N GLY A 23 -12.50 9.56 12.03
CA GLY A 23 -13.31 10.69 12.46
C GLY A 23 -14.68 10.32 13.06
N THR A 24 -14.89 9.05 13.39
CA THR A 24 -16.12 8.56 14.06
C THR A 24 -15.94 8.46 15.57
N GLU A 25 -17.07 8.34 16.29
CA GLU A 25 -17.08 8.10 17.73
C GLU A 25 -16.40 6.77 18.09
N ALA A 26 -16.61 5.72 17.30
CA ALA A 26 -15.99 4.42 17.49
C ALA A 26 -14.46 4.48 17.37
N GLU A 27 -13.92 5.24 16.41
CA GLU A 27 -12.49 5.49 16.32
C GLU A 27 -11.97 6.24 17.56
N ALA A 28 -12.70 7.26 18.03
CA ALA A 28 -12.33 8.01 19.23
C ALA A 28 -12.35 7.14 20.50
N GLU A 29 -13.29 6.20 20.60
CA GLU A 29 -13.33 5.21 21.70
C GLU A 29 -12.14 4.25 21.66
N LEU A 30 -11.74 3.79 20.48
CA LEU A 30 -10.52 2.99 20.29
C LEU A 30 -9.27 3.77 20.71
N ALA A 31 -9.15 5.03 20.30
CA ALA A 31 -8.04 5.91 20.69
C ALA A 31 -7.96 6.05 22.22
N ALA A 32 -9.09 6.28 22.88
CA ALA A 32 -9.16 6.37 24.34
C ALA A 32 -8.75 5.08 25.02
N LEU A 33 -9.23 3.93 24.52
CA LEU A 33 -8.89 2.62 25.06
C LEU A 33 -7.39 2.30 24.92
N LEU A 34 -6.77 2.70 23.80
CA LEU A 34 -5.34 2.54 23.59
C LEU A 34 -4.54 3.46 24.53
N ALA A 35 -4.95 4.72 24.67
CA ALA A 35 -4.32 5.67 25.58
C ALA A 35 -4.32 5.15 27.02
N GLU A 36 -5.49 4.71 27.53
CA GLU A 36 -5.60 4.09 28.85
C GLU A 36 -4.72 2.83 28.98
N GLY A 37 -4.60 2.02 27.93
CA GLY A 37 -3.74 0.84 27.93
C GLY A 37 -2.27 1.19 28.13
N PHE A 38 -1.79 2.21 27.44
CA PHE A 38 -0.43 2.72 27.60
C PHE A 38 -0.19 3.38 28.96
N GLU A 39 -1.15 4.16 29.45
CA GLU A 39 -1.07 4.74 30.80
C GLU A 39 -0.99 3.64 31.89
N ARG A 40 -1.79 2.58 31.78
CA ARG A 40 -1.70 1.42 32.67
C ARG A 40 -0.36 0.69 32.60
N ALA A 41 0.31 0.73 31.45
CA ALA A 41 1.68 0.25 31.29
C ALA A 41 2.75 1.20 31.87
N GLY A 42 2.33 2.34 32.45
CA GLY A 42 3.22 3.33 33.06
C GLY A 42 3.88 4.30 32.09
N LEU A 43 3.38 4.41 30.86
CA LEU A 43 3.91 5.29 29.84
C LEU A 43 3.23 6.67 29.88
N ALA A 44 3.98 7.71 29.55
CA ALA A 44 3.42 9.04 29.29
C ALA A 44 2.73 9.05 27.92
N VAL A 45 1.48 9.52 27.87
CA VAL A 45 0.67 9.49 26.64
C VAL A 45 0.39 10.90 26.16
N GLU A 46 0.51 11.10 24.87
CA GLU A 46 0.09 12.27 24.12
C GLU A 46 -0.94 11.86 23.05
N VAL A 47 -1.98 12.67 22.85
CA VAL A 47 -2.96 12.47 21.77
C VAL A 47 -2.84 13.63 20.78
N GLN A 48 -2.32 13.34 19.59
CA GLN A 48 -2.22 14.31 18.50
C GLN A 48 -3.52 14.30 17.70
N LYS A 49 -4.36 15.31 17.86
CA LYS A 49 -5.56 15.50 17.04
C LYS A 49 -5.23 16.19 15.71
N PHE A 50 -5.91 15.78 14.64
CA PHE A 50 -5.79 16.37 13.31
C PHE A 50 -7.11 16.31 12.54
N SER A 51 -7.28 17.20 11.56
CA SER A 51 -8.45 17.19 10.66
C SER A 51 -8.31 16.08 9.63
N CYS A 52 -9.43 15.41 9.34
CA CYS A 52 -9.49 14.37 8.32
C CYS A 52 -10.82 14.39 7.57
N ALA A 53 -10.86 13.78 6.40
CA ALA A 53 -12.09 13.33 5.78
C ALA A 53 -12.63 12.13 6.56
N SER A 54 -13.95 12.03 6.64
CA SER A 54 -14.65 10.93 7.27
C SER A 54 -15.81 10.48 6.40
N TRP A 55 -16.00 9.19 6.31
CA TRP A 55 -17.19 8.61 5.72
C TRP A 55 -17.70 7.46 6.60
N ARG A 56 -19.01 7.40 6.77
CA ARG A 56 -19.64 6.30 7.49
C ARG A 56 -20.93 5.89 6.80
N GLU A 57 -21.16 4.60 6.74
CA GLU A 57 -22.45 4.02 6.41
C GLU A 57 -23.39 4.14 7.62
N GLU A 58 -24.61 4.58 7.38
CA GLU A 58 -25.71 4.49 8.33
C GLU A 58 -26.57 3.25 8.04
N SER A 59 -26.81 2.97 6.76
CA SER A 59 -27.41 1.73 6.28
C SER A 59 -27.18 1.52 4.78
N ALA A 60 -27.10 0.28 4.37
CA ALA A 60 -27.09 -0.15 2.97
C ALA A 60 -28.13 -1.23 2.77
N ALA A 61 -29.06 -1.02 1.85
CA ALA A 61 -30.09 -1.99 1.50
C ALA A 61 -30.02 -2.30 0.01
N LEU A 62 -30.06 -3.58 -0.30
CA LEU A 62 -30.18 -4.12 -1.65
C LEU A 62 -31.29 -5.14 -1.67
N GLU A 63 -32.34 -4.85 -2.43
CA GLU A 63 -33.40 -5.81 -2.73
C GLU A 63 -33.35 -6.16 -4.23
N VAL A 64 -33.41 -7.43 -4.55
CA VAL A 64 -33.42 -7.92 -5.94
C VAL A 64 -34.59 -8.87 -6.11
N ASP A 65 -35.49 -8.55 -7.05
CA ASP A 65 -36.71 -9.32 -7.36
C ASP A 65 -37.54 -9.59 -6.11
N GLY A 66 -37.67 -8.62 -5.20
CA GLY A 66 -38.40 -8.71 -3.94
C GLY A 66 -37.68 -9.49 -2.82
N ARG A 67 -36.38 -9.79 -2.98
CA ARG A 67 -35.55 -10.45 -1.97
C ARG A 67 -34.42 -9.56 -1.49
N ALA A 68 -34.36 -9.32 -0.19
CA ALA A 68 -33.24 -8.61 0.43
C ALA A 68 -31.96 -9.45 0.37
N LEU A 69 -30.85 -8.81 -0.01
CA LEU A 69 -29.51 -9.38 -0.03
C LEU A 69 -28.63 -8.64 0.99
N ARG A 70 -27.68 -9.36 1.56
CA ARG A 70 -26.66 -8.76 2.39
C ARG A 70 -25.71 -7.91 1.53
N ALA A 71 -25.60 -6.65 1.86
CA ALA A 71 -24.71 -5.71 1.16
C ALA A 71 -24.07 -4.74 2.15
N VAL A 72 -22.94 -4.16 1.76
CA VAL A 72 -22.27 -3.04 2.44
C VAL A 72 -22.00 -1.93 1.42
N ALA A 73 -22.10 -0.67 1.84
CA ALA A 73 -21.74 0.44 0.95
C ALA A 73 -20.23 0.56 0.82
N MET A 74 -19.79 1.04 -0.34
CA MET A 74 -18.37 1.27 -0.64
C MET A 74 -18.00 2.73 -0.34
N PRO A 75 -17.00 3.00 0.53
CA PRO A 75 -16.61 4.38 0.84
C PRO A 75 -15.96 5.08 -0.38
N PRO A 76 -16.12 6.38 -0.59
CA PRO A 76 -17.10 7.27 0.02
C PRO A 76 -18.38 7.38 -0.84
N SER A 77 -19.04 6.28 -1.13
CA SER A 77 -20.29 6.23 -1.89
C SER A 77 -21.29 7.28 -1.38
N PRO A 78 -21.95 8.05 -2.27
CA PRO A 78 -22.98 8.99 -1.87
C PRO A 78 -24.23 8.27 -1.33
N ALA A 79 -24.97 8.95 -0.47
CA ALA A 79 -26.34 8.54 -0.15
C ALA A 79 -27.22 8.64 -1.41
N GLY A 80 -28.15 7.71 -1.54
CA GLY A 80 -29.09 7.74 -2.67
C GLY A 80 -30.00 6.54 -2.73
N TYR A 81 -31.09 6.69 -3.49
CA TYR A 81 -31.99 5.60 -3.86
C TYR A 81 -31.95 5.42 -5.37
N VAL A 82 -31.78 4.20 -5.80
CA VAL A 82 -31.73 3.80 -7.22
C VAL A 82 -32.52 2.52 -7.41
N GLU A 83 -33.29 2.45 -8.48
CA GLU A 83 -33.90 1.20 -8.94
C GLU A 83 -33.63 1.00 -10.42
N GLY A 84 -33.45 -0.24 -10.84
CA GLY A 84 -33.20 -0.54 -12.25
C GLY A 84 -32.84 -1.98 -12.53
N GLU A 85 -32.80 -2.28 -13.82
CA GLU A 85 -32.34 -3.57 -14.33
C GLU A 85 -30.84 -3.75 -14.00
N ILE A 86 -30.47 -4.95 -13.53
CA ILE A 86 -29.07 -5.32 -13.32
C ILE A 86 -28.44 -5.70 -14.67
N ALA A 87 -27.30 -5.12 -14.97
CA ALA A 87 -26.45 -5.50 -16.11
C ALA A 87 -25.11 -6.04 -15.61
N HIS A 88 -24.83 -7.31 -15.82
CA HIS A 88 -23.53 -7.90 -15.52
C HIS A 88 -22.51 -7.50 -16.57
N VAL A 89 -21.45 -6.81 -16.15
CA VAL A 89 -20.44 -6.22 -17.04
C VAL A 89 -19.12 -6.99 -17.07
N GLY A 90 -19.02 -8.12 -16.35
CA GLY A 90 -17.81 -8.92 -16.25
C GLY A 90 -17.07 -8.72 -14.92
N ALA A 91 -15.78 -9.00 -14.91
CA ALA A 91 -14.93 -8.88 -13.73
C ALA A 91 -13.55 -8.35 -14.11
N GLY A 92 -12.85 -7.74 -13.14
CA GLY A 92 -11.50 -7.22 -13.34
C GLY A 92 -11.46 -6.12 -14.40
N ARG A 93 -10.48 -6.21 -15.30
CA ARG A 93 -10.17 -5.15 -16.29
C ARG A 93 -11.01 -5.24 -17.57
N ALA A 94 -11.52 -6.43 -17.90
CA ALA A 94 -12.28 -6.68 -19.13
C ALA A 94 -13.79 -6.46 -18.87
N LEU A 95 -14.22 -5.18 -18.93
CA LEU A 95 -15.61 -4.82 -18.72
C LEU A 95 -16.35 -4.59 -20.06
N SER A 96 -17.58 -5.14 -20.15
CA SER A 96 -18.51 -4.83 -21.24
C SER A 96 -19.40 -3.66 -20.81
N LEU A 97 -19.17 -2.48 -21.43
CA LEU A 97 -19.87 -1.24 -21.07
C LEU A 97 -21.09 -0.94 -21.97
N GLU A 98 -21.32 -1.77 -22.98
CA GLU A 98 -22.43 -1.57 -23.91
C GLU A 98 -23.79 -1.75 -23.23
N GLY A 99 -24.67 -0.77 -23.38
CA GLY A 99 -26.03 -0.81 -22.85
C GLY A 99 -26.15 -0.69 -21.33
N ILE A 100 -25.12 -0.14 -20.65
CA ILE A 100 -25.11 0.05 -19.21
C ILE A 100 -25.82 1.35 -18.74
N GLU A 101 -26.03 2.29 -19.65
CA GLU A 101 -26.66 3.58 -19.35
C GLU A 101 -28.00 3.41 -18.63
N GLY A 102 -28.17 4.06 -17.47
CA GLY A 102 -29.35 4.00 -16.63
C GLY A 102 -29.57 2.68 -15.88
N LYS A 103 -28.69 1.70 -16.00
CA LYS A 103 -28.79 0.41 -15.31
C LYS A 103 -27.92 0.34 -14.08
N VAL A 104 -28.20 -0.65 -13.23
CA VAL A 104 -27.35 -1.04 -12.12
C VAL A 104 -26.25 -1.98 -12.66
N ALA A 105 -25.00 -1.52 -12.60
CA ALA A 105 -23.86 -2.33 -13.03
C ALA A 105 -23.52 -3.39 -11.99
N LEU A 106 -23.42 -4.66 -12.38
CA LEU A 106 -22.90 -5.74 -11.55
C LEU A 106 -21.51 -6.12 -12.04
N VAL A 107 -20.50 -6.00 -11.18
CA VAL A 107 -19.09 -6.18 -11.55
C VAL A 107 -18.33 -7.01 -10.53
N GLY A 108 -17.50 -7.96 -11.00
CA GLY A 108 -16.66 -8.80 -10.14
C GLY A 108 -15.34 -8.14 -9.76
N MET A 109 -14.99 -8.24 -8.48
CA MET A 109 -13.64 -7.96 -7.99
C MET A 109 -12.68 -9.10 -8.39
N THR A 110 -11.39 -8.85 -8.38
CA THR A 110 -10.35 -9.87 -8.62
C THR A 110 -9.45 -10.05 -7.42
N ARG A 111 -8.93 -11.28 -7.26
CA ARG A 111 -8.02 -11.63 -6.17
C ARG A 111 -6.66 -10.93 -6.30
N GLU A 112 -6.21 -10.73 -7.53
CA GLU A 112 -4.90 -10.15 -7.83
C GLU A 112 -4.82 -8.67 -7.45
N ASP A 113 -5.95 -7.99 -7.46
CA ASP A 113 -6.03 -6.56 -7.15
C ASP A 113 -7.44 -6.22 -6.61
N PRO A 114 -7.70 -6.47 -5.32
CA PRO A 114 -9.00 -6.16 -4.73
C PRO A 114 -9.30 -4.65 -4.68
N ASP A 115 -8.26 -3.79 -4.70
CA ASP A 115 -8.40 -2.34 -4.67
C ASP A 115 -8.66 -1.72 -6.05
N PHE A 116 -8.67 -2.54 -7.10
CA PHE A 116 -8.96 -2.10 -8.46
C PHE A 116 -10.40 -1.55 -8.66
N VAL A 117 -11.23 -1.69 -7.66
CA VAL A 117 -12.65 -1.25 -7.68
C VAL A 117 -12.82 0.24 -8.02
N ALA A 118 -11.87 1.11 -7.63
CA ALA A 118 -11.95 2.53 -7.94
C ALA A 118 -11.92 2.79 -9.46
N ALA A 119 -11.05 2.10 -10.19
CA ALA A 119 -10.97 2.22 -11.65
C ALA A 119 -12.20 1.61 -12.34
N GLN A 120 -12.70 0.48 -11.85
CA GLN A 120 -13.96 -0.11 -12.34
C GLN A 120 -15.13 0.86 -12.11
N TYR A 121 -15.23 1.43 -10.91
CA TYR A 121 -16.26 2.39 -10.55
C TYR A 121 -16.25 3.61 -11.47
N ALA A 122 -15.08 4.24 -11.67
CA ALA A 122 -14.94 5.41 -12.52
C ALA A 122 -15.38 5.15 -13.97
N ARG A 123 -15.03 3.99 -14.52
CA ARG A 123 -15.42 3.58 -15.87
C ARG A 123 -16.93 3.35 -15.99
N LEU A 124 -17.53 2.71 -15.01
CA LEU A 124 -18.97 2.44 -14.99
C LEU A 124 -19.79 3.70 -14.79
N ALA A 125 -19.35 4.61 -13.90
CA ALA A 125 -19.97 5.91 -13.73
C ALA A 125 -19.90 6.75 -15.02
N ALA A 126 -18.74 6.79 -15.69
CA ALA A 126 -18.54 7.47 -16.96
C ALA A 126 -19.40 6.87 -18.09
N ALA A 127 -19.69 5.57 -18.06
CA ALA A 127 -20.57 4.89 -19.02
C ALA A 127 -22.07 5.09 -18.73
N GLY A 128 -22.43 5.83 -17.67
CA GLY A 128 -23.81 6.19 -17.37
C GLY A 128 -24.55 5.15 -16.51
N ALA A 129 -23.86 4.28 -15.81
CA ALA A 129 -24.50 3.40 -14.82
C ALA A 129 -25.22 4.23 -13.74
N SER A 130 -26.37 3.77 -13.25
CA SER A 130 -27.14 4.44 -12.19
C SER A 130 -26.64 4.10 -10.77
N ALA A 131 -26.07 2.90 -10.61
CA ALA A 131 -25.39 2.43 -9.40
C ALA A 131 -24.42 1.31 -9.77
N VAL A 132 -23.52 0.96 -8.84
CA VAL A 132 -22.60 -0.16 -9.02
C VAL A 132 -22.75 -1.15 -7.86
N VAL A 133 -22.91 -2.42 -8.18
CA VAL A 133 -22.86 -3.53 -7.24
C VAL A 133 -21.63 -4.37 -7.54
N PHE A 134 -20.67 -4.34 -6.62
CA PHE A 134 -19.50 -5.20 -6.68
C PHE A 134 -19.81 -6.56 -6.06
N TYR A 135 -19.27 -7.63 -6.61
CA TYR A 135 -19.27 -8.92 -5.93
C TYR A 135 -17.85 -9.41 -5.70
N ASP A 136 -17.65 -9.99 -4.51
CA ASP A 136 -16.34 -10.48 -4.09
C ASP A 136 -15.90 -11.71 -4.89
N PHE A 137 -14.61 -11.94 -5.00
CA PHE A 137 -14.06 -13.20 -5.50
C PHE A 137 -14.16 -14.33 -4.47
N ALA A 138 -14.33 -14.00 -3.17
CA ALA A 138 -14.61 -14.95 -2.10
C ALA A 138 -16.12 -15.22 -2.02
N PRO A 139 -16.57 -16.50 -2.06
CA PRO A 139 -17.99 -16.83 -2.21
C PRO A 139 -18.90 -16.25 -1.13
N GLU A 140 -18.48 -16.31 0.15
CA GLU A 140 -19.31 -15.97 1.30
C GLU A 140 -19.02 -14.59 1.91
N ARG A 141 -18.12 -13.79 1.31
CA ARG A 141 -17.64 -12.56 1.90
C ARG A 141 -18.22 -11.32 1.23
N VAL A 142 -18.46 -10.30 2.05
CA VAL A 142 -18.65 -8.93 1.58
C VAL A 142 -17.39 -8.13 1.92
N ARG A 143 -16.94 -7.31 0.98
CA ARG A 143 -15.69 -6.54 1.10
C ARG A 143 -15.99 -5.05 1.01
N ARG A 144 -15.31 -4.27 1.86
CA ARG A 144 -15.38 -2.80 1.84
C ARG A 144 -14.07 -2.24 1.33
N VAL A 145 -14.11 -1.59 0.18
CA VAL A 145 -12.95 -0.94 -0.46
C VAL A 145 -13.38 0.44 -0.95
N VAL A 146 -12.45 1.38 -0.98
CA VAL A 146 -12.72 2.75 -1.40
C VAL A 146 -12.93 2.82 -2.91
N VAL A 147 -14.04 3.45 -3.32
CA VAL A 147 -14.30 3.85 -4.71
C VAL A 147 -13.94 5.32 -4.91
N GLY A 148 -13.70 5.74 -6.13
CA GLY A 148 -13.34 7.14 -6.38
C GLY A 148 -13.26 7.49 -7.85
N ILE A 149 -13.17 8.79 -8.13
CA ILE A 149 -12.93 9.35 -9.47
C ILE A 149 -11.60 10.11 -9.42
N PHE A 150 -10.53 9.44 -9.79
CA PHE A 150 -9.19 10.02 -9.82
C PHE A 150 -8.35 9.44 -10.96
N ALA A 151 -7.46 10.23 -11.49
CA ALA A 151 -6.64 9.88 -12.65
C ALA A 151 -5.33 9.15 -12.29
N SER A 152 -4.90 9.21 -11.04
CA SER A 152 -3.66 8.58 -10.54
C SER A 152 -3.64 8.58 -9.02
N TYR A 153 -2.82 7.75 -8.39
CA TYR A 153 -2.58 7.76 -6.94
C TYR A 153 -1.70 8.95 -6.52
N SER A 154 -2.19 10.17 -6.75
CA SER A 154 -1.53 11.39 -6.30
C SER A 154 -2.17 11.90 -4.99
N ASP A 155 -1.44 12.75 -4.29
CA ASP A 155 -1.91 13.47 -3.10
C ASP A 155 -2.83 14.66 -3.44
N GLY A 156 -3.08 14.90 -4.72
CA GLY A 156 -4.01 15.92 -5.21
C GLY A 156 -5.48 15.54 -5.04
N PRO A 157 -6.40 16.52 -5.17
CA PRO A 157 -7.82 16.27 -5.06
C PRO A 157 -8.35 15.40 -6.20
N GLY A 158 -9.30 14.53 -5.87
CA GLY A 158 -10.13 13.80 -6.82
C GLY A 158 -11.49 14.46 -7.03
N LEU A 159 -12.47 13.68 -7.44
CA LEU A 159 -13.85 14.11 -7.61
C LEU A 159 -14.78 13.26 -6.73
N PRO A 160 -15.88 13.84 -6.21
CA PRO A 160 -16.85 13.10 -5.45
C PRO A 160 -17.46 11.96 -6.29
N PRO A 161 -17.61 10.76 -5.75
CA PRO A 161 -18.31 9.67 -6.40
C PRO A 161 -19.74 10.08 -6.77
N PRO A 162 -20.18 9.96 -8.04
CA PRO A 162 -21.48 10.49 -8.48
C PRO A 162 -22.66 9.54 -8.24
N ILE A 163 -22.44 8.24 -8.04
CA ILE A 163 -23.49 7.21 -7.98
C ILE A 163 -23.28 6.27 -6.79
N PRO A 164 -24.34 5.68 -6.21
CA PRO A 164 -24.23 4.69 -5.14
C PRO A 164 -23.41 3.48 -5.56
N ALA A 165 -22.60 2.95 -4.63
CA ALA A 165 -21.83 1.73 -4.80
C ALA A 165 -21.97 0.82 -3.58
N LEU A 166 -22.23 -0.45 -3.83
CA LEU A 166 -22.40 -1.51 -2.83
C LEU A 166 -21.50 -2.70 -3.14
N ALA A 167 -21.22 -3.51 -2.14
CA ALA A 167 -20.61 -4.82 -2.32
C ALA A 167 -21.52 -5.93 -1.76
N VAL A 168 -21.55 -7.06 -2.47
CA VAL A 168 -22.23 -8.29 -2.10
C VAL A 168 -21.25 -9.46 -2.09
N SER A 169 -21.67 -10.61 -1.59
CA SER A 169 -20.87 -11.84 -1.63
C SER A 169 -20.63 -12.32 -3.07
N GLY A 170 -19.56 -13.09 -3.27
CA GLY A 170 -19.28 -13.72 -4.57
C GLY A 170 -20.39 -14.65 -5.03
N GLU A 171 -21.00 -15.41 -4.12
CA GLU A 171 -22.11 -16.30 -4.43
C GLU A 171 -23.36 -15.55 -4.91
N ASP A 172 -23.74 -14.48 -4.20
CA ASP A 172 -24.85 -13.62 -4.62
C ASP A 172 -24.57 -12.97 -5.98
N GLY A 173 -23.37 -12.41 -6.17
CA GLY A 173 -22.99 -11.80 -7.43
C GLY A 173 -23.02 -12.76 -8.61
N LEU A 174 -22.46 -13.96 -8.46
CA LEU A 174 -22.48 -14.98 -9.51
C LEU A 174 -23.90 -15.49 -9.81
N ARG A 175 -24.79 -15.48 -8.82
CA ARG A 175 -26.21 -15.78 -9.02
C ARG A 175 -26.87 -14.67 -9.82
N LEU A 176 -26.65 -13.40 -9.47
CA LEU A 176 -27.18 -12.23 -10.16
C LEU A 176 -26.62 -12.04 -11.58
N ALA A 177 -25.43 -12.58 -11.84
CA ALA A 177 -24.84 -12.56 -13.18
C ALA A 177 -25.61 -13.45 -14.19
N ARG A 178 -26.56 -14.28 -13.70
CA ARG A 178 -27.33 -15.19 -14.53
C ARG A 178 -28.77 -14.73 -14.62
N GLY A 179 -29.22 -14.43 -15.82
CA GLY A 179 -30.61 -14.03 -16.07
C GLY A 179 -30.82 -12.51 -16.06
N ARG A 180 -32.09 -12.12 -15.91
CA ARG A 180 -32.47 -10.72 -15.80
C ARG A 180 -32.99 -10.48 -14.39
N HIS A 181 -32.52 -9.45 -13.75
CA HIS A 181 -32.85 -9.07 -12.38
C HIS A 181 -33.14 -7.57 -12.30
N TYR A 182 -34.00 -7.20 -11.37
CA TYR A 182 -34.34 -5.81 -11.07
C TYR A 182 -33.95 -5.51 -9.62
N ALA A 183 -33.13 -4.49 -9.42
CA ALA A 183 -32.63 -4.11 -8.12
C ALA A 183 -33.30 -2.83 -7.61
N GLN A 184 -33.45 -2.77 -6.28
CA GLN A 184 -33.71 -1.56 -5.53
C GLN A 184 -32.56 -1.38 -4.53
N ILE A 185 -31.91 -0.22 -4.57
CA ILE A 185 -30.74 0.11 -3.79
C ILE A 185 -31.04 1.36 -2.97
N GLU A 186 -30.84 1.30 -1.66
CA GLU A 186 -30.82 2.47 -0.80
C GLU A 186 -29.51 2.51 -0.01
N VAL A 187 -28.75 3.59 -0.18
CA VAL A 187 -27.55 3.88 0.62
C VAL A 187 -27.84 5.12 1.47
N LYS A 188 -27.66 4.98 2.79
CA LYS A 188 -27.60 6.09 3.73
C LYS A 188 -26.18 6.16 4.27
N ALA A 189 -25.48 7.20 3.91
CA ALA A 189 -24.10 7.42 4.30
C ALA A 189 -23.83 8.91 4.45
N ARG A 190 -22.83 9.24 5.25
CA ARG A 190 -22.38 10.63 5.45
C ARG A 190 -20.90 10.76 5.15
N TYR A 191 -20.57 11.77 4.39
CA TYR A 191 -19.22 12.23 4.13
C TYR A 191 -19.02 13.63 4.70
N THR A 192 -17.86 13.89 5.29
CA THR A 192 -17.42 15.22 5.74
C THR A 192 -15.92 15.35 5.61
N GLU A 193 -15.42 16.56 5.34
CA GLU A 193 -13.98 16.88 5.28
C GLU A 193 -13.48 17.56 6.56
N SER A 194 -14.35 17.75 7.53
CA SER A 194 -14.06 18.48 8.78
C SER A 194 -14.16 17.61 10.03
N ALA A 195 -13.99 16.30 9.88
CA ALA A 195 -13.91 15.39 11.01
C ALA A 195 -12.54 15.52 11.72
N THR A 196 -12.44 14.94 12.90
CA THR A 196 -11.21 14.92 13.69
C THR A 196 -10.86 13.47 14.01
N SER A 197 -9.66 13.06 13.64
CA SER A 197 -9.03 11.83 14.08
C SER A 197 -7.84 12.14 14.99
N ALA A 198 -7.16 11.11 15.50
CA ALA A 198 -6.04 11.30 16.40
C ALA A 198 -4.98 10.19 16.24
N ASN A 199 -3.71 10.54 16.47
CA ASN A 199 -2.66 9.59 16.76
C ASN A 199 -2.46 9.50 18.28
N VAL A 200 -2.33 8.29 18.80
CA VAL A 200 -2.04 8.03 20.22
C VAL A 200 -0.57 7.69 20.35
N ILE A 201 0.18 8.53 21.08
CA ILE A 201 1.63 8.42 21.21
C ILE A 201 1.97 8.12 22.67
N ALA A 202 2.72 7.04 22.92
CA ALA A 202 3.17 6.67 24.25
C ALA A 202 4.70 6.64 24.30
N TYR A 203 5.28 7.30 25.28
CA TYR A 203 6.73 7.49 25.41
C TYR A 203 7.35 6.54 26.41
N GLY A 204 8.33 5.73 25.97
CA GLY A 204 9.12 4.81 26.79
C GLY A 204 10.29 5.47 27.54
N GLY A 205 10.35 6.81 27.52
CA GLY A 205 11.38 7.60 28.22
C GLY A 205 12.69 7.76 27.46
N GLY A 206 13.39 8.84 27.73
CA GLY A 206 14.60 9.27 27.02
C GLY A 206 14.28 9.97 25.69
N GLU A 207 15.31 10.36 24.96
CA GLU A 207 15.20 10.87 23.60
C GLU A 207 14.70 9.77 22.68
N VAL A 208 13.62 10.03 21.94
CA VAL A 208 13.01 9.06 21.03
C VAL A 208 13.91 8.83 19.82
N LYS A 209 14.28 7.59 19.59
CA LYS A 209 15.11 7.14 18.46
C LYS A 209 14.42 6.15 17.55
N VAL A 210 13.54 5.33 18.11
CA VAL A 210 12.81 4.29 17.36
C VAL A 210 11.33 4.42 17.65
N LEU A 211 10.53 4.43 16.60
CA LEU A 211 9.07 4.36 16.68
C LEU A 211 8.60 2.93 16.44
N LEU A 212 7.67 2.46 17.27
CA LEU A 212 6.93 1.22 17.08
C LEU A 212 5.49 1.62 16.74
N THR A 213 4.99 1.21 15.59
CA THR A 213 3.74 1.76 15.05
C THR A 213 2.79 0.68 14.54
N ALA A 214 1.51 1.00 14.53
CA ALA A 214 0.39 0.28 13.94
C ALA A 214 -0.77 1.26 13.75
N HIS A 215 -1.78 0.94 12.95
CA HIS A 215 -3.01 1.73 12.95
C HIS A 215 -4.12 1.10 13.80
N TYR A 216 -5.20 1.83 14.04
CA TYR A 216 -6.28 1.34 14.89
C TYR A 216 -7.69 1.61 14.34
N ASP A 217 -7.83 2.53 13.38
CA ASP A 217 -9.05 2.65 12.60
C ASP A 217 -9.23 1.42 11.71
N LYS A 218 -10.45 1.07 11.39
CA LYS A 218 -10.71 -0.18 10.68
C LYS A 218 -12.05 -0.22 9.98
N TRP A 219 -12.11 -0.93 8.88
CA TRP A 219 -13.32 -1.33 8.22
C TRP A 219 -13.86 -2.63 8.82
N LEU A 220 -15.18 -2.73 8.94
CA LEU A 220 -15.89 -3.93 9.43
C LEU A 220 -15.34 -4.38 10.81
N ALA A 221 -14.99 -5.65 10.96
CA ALA A 221 -14.39 -6.15 12.20
C ALA A 221 -12.91 -5.79 12.32
N GLY A 222 -12.14 -5.85 11.23
CA GLY A 222 -10.75 -5.41 11.16
C GLY A 222 -9.84 -6.05 12.21
N ALA A 223 -9.90 -7.38 12.35
CA ALA A 223 -9.14 -8.07 13.38
C ALA A 223 -7.66 -8.15 13.04
N ALA A 224 -7.33 -8.52 11.81
CA ALA A 224 -5.96 -8.54 11.30
C ALA A 224 -5.54 -7.16 10.80
N ASP A 225 -6.49 -6.35 10.34
CA ASP A 225 -6.31 -5.05 9.74
C ASP A 225 -7.02 -3.95 10.56
N ASP A 226 -6.41 -3.30 11.58
CA ASP A 226 -5.15 -3.68 12.21
C ASP A 226 -5.30 -3.74 13.75
N ALA A 227 -6.45 -4.26 14.22
CA ALA A 227 -6.68 -4.41 15.67
C ALA A 227 -5.57 -5.25 16.35
N VAL A 228 -4.99 -6.22 15.65
CA VAL A 228 -3.90 -7.05 16.19
C VAL A 228 -2.59 -6.25 16.31
N GLY A 229 -2.26 -5.38 15.35
CA GLY A 229 -1.11 -4.48 15.44
C GLY A 229 -1.25 -3.49 16.60
N ALA A 230 -2.43 -2.88 16.73
CA ALA A 230 -2.74 -2.00 17.86
C ALA A 230 -2.65 -2.73 19.22
N ALA A 231 -3.11 -3.99 19.30
CA ALA A 231 -2.96 -4.82 20.50
C ALA A 231 -1.50 -5.18 20.79
N LEU A 232 -0.71 -5.47 19.76
CA LEU A 232 0.74 -5.70 19.89
C LEU A 232 1.44 -4.48 20.50
N LEU A 233 1.11 -3.26 20.06
CA LEU A 233 1.69 -2.04 20.63
C LEU A 233 1.47 -1.94 22.14
N GLN A 234 0.34 -2.42 22.67
CA GLN A 234 0.07 -2.42 24.10
C GLN A 234 0.87 -3.48 24.88
N LEU A 235 1.31 -4.56 24.21
CA LEU A 235 2.08 -5.63 24.82
C LEU A 235 3.60 -5.41 24.73
N LEU A 236 4.06 -4.68 23.73
CA LEU A 236 5.48 -4.41 23.49
C LEU A 236 6.19 -3.72 24.68
N PRO A 237 5.59 -2.78 25.44
CA PRO A 237 6.23 -2.20 26.61
C PRO A 237 6.63 -3.26 27.66
N LYS A 238 5.76 -4.23 27.91
CA LYS A 238 6.04 -5.35 28.83
C LYS A 238 7.19 -6.24 28.32
N LEU A 239 7.23 -6.48 27.01
CA LEU A 239 8.25 -7.32 26.35
C LEU A 239 9.62 -6.63 26.29
N LEU A 240 9.63 -5.31 26.09
CA LEU A 240 10.85 -4.50 25.97
C LEU A 240 11.40 -4.03 27.33
N GLY A 241 10.57 -4.00 28.37
CA GLY A 241 10.98 -3.66 29.72
C GLY A 241 11.48 -2.21 29.83
N GLU A 242 12.65 -2.02 30.44
CA GLU A 242 13.24 -0.70 30.69
C GLU A 242 13.99 -0.09 29.48
N LEU A 243 13.80 -0.64 28.28
CA LEU A 243 14.45 -0.11 27.07
C LEU A 243 13.96 1.31 26.80
N ARG A 244 14.91 2.26 26.71
CA ARG A 244 14.65 3.69 26.53
C ARG A 244 14.86 4.11 25.07
N GLY A 245 14.33 5.27 24.72
CA GLY A 245 14.45 5.82 23.36
C GLY A 245 13.40 5.29 22.39
N LEU A 246 12.31 4.73 22.93
CA LEU A 246 11.18 4.24 22.16
C LEU A 246 9.96 5.14 22.32
N ALA A 247 9.17 5.25 21.25
CA ALA A 247 7.78 5.66 21.34
C ALA A 247 6.90 4.66 20.59
N TYR A 248 5.71 4.45 21.13
CA TYR A 248 4.67 3.58 20.59
C TYR A 248 3.59 4.48 20.00
N VAL A 249 3.28 4.34 18.73
CA VAL A 249 2.34 5.25 18.04
C VAL A 249 1.26 4.43 17.36
N ALA A 250 0.02 4.59 17.85
CA ALA A 250 -1.14 4.07 17.16
C ALA A 250 -1.70 5.17 16.25
N PHE A 251 -1.68 4.96 14.93
CA PHE A 251 -2.20 5.90 13.94
C PHE A 251 -3.70 5.74 13.78
N GLY A 252 -4.43 6.87 13.74
CA GLY A 252 -5.79 6.93 13.23
C GLY A 252 -5.79 7.37 11.79
N ALA A 253 -6.94 7.20 11.12
CA ALA A 253 -7.13 7.58 9.73
C ALA A 253 -6.08 6.97 8.76
N GLU A 254 -5.74 5.71 8.97
CA GLU A 254 -4.95 4.94 8.02
C GLU A 254 -5.81 4.53 6.84
N GLU A 255 -6.94 3.93 7.07
CA GLU A 255 -7.84 3.35 6.08
C GLU A 255 -8.47 4.40 5.12
N PHE A 256 -8.68 5.60 5.65
CA PHE A 256 -9.27 6.73 4.96
C PHE A 256 -8.99 8.00 5.74
N GLY A 257 -8.89 9.18 5.11
CA GLY A 257 -8.71 10.41 5.90
C GLY A 257 -8.24 11.62 5.12
N ALA A 258 -7.58 11.43 3.97
CA ALA A 258 -7.18 12.57 3.18
C ALA A 258 -8.40 13.29 2.59
N PRO A 259 -8.49 14.64 2.71
CA PRO A 259 -9.60 15.41 2.20
C PRO A 259 -9.59 15.53 0.67
N GLY A 260 -10.67 16.09 0.11
CA GLY A 260 -10.77 16.40 -1.31
C GLY A 260 -10.93 15.18 -2.20
N TYR A 261 -11.44 14.07 -1.69
CA TYR A 261 -11.55 12.81 -2.44
C TYR A 261 -10.23 12.37 -3.07
N SER A 262 -9.11 12.62 -2.36
CA SER A 262 -7.77 12.32 -2.82
C SER A 262 -7.65 10.84 -3.23
N ALA A 263 -6.92 10.58 -4.31
CA ALA A 263 -6.60 9.22 -4.72
C ALA A 263 -5.66 8.52 -3.73
N TRP A 264 -4.82 9.27 -3.02
CA TRP A 264 -4.06 8.78 -1.88
C TRP A 264 -4.81 9.14 -0.59
N TYR A 265 -5.94 8.44 -0.37
CA TYR A 265 -6.88 8.69 0.74
C TYR A 265 -6.43 8.09 2.07
N TRP A 266 -5.55 7.11 2.06
CA TRP A 266 -5.10 6.33 3.22
C TRP A 266 -3.80 6.87 3.84
N ALA A 267 -3.33 6.24 4.95
CA ALA A 267 -2.15 6.62 5.73
C ALA A 267 -2.14 8.09 6.15
N TRP A 268 -3.34 8.68 6.39
CA TRP A 268 -3.45 10.11 6.67
C TRP A 268 -2.86 10.47 8.03
N GLY A 269 -3.08 9.65 9.07
CA GLY A 269 -2.55 9.87 10.41
C GLY A 269 -1.03 9.83 10.46
N SER A 270 -0.39 8.85 9.82
CA SER A 270 1.08 8.80 9.76
C SER A 270 1.67 9.97 8.97
N ARG A 271 1.02 10.41 7.88
CA ARG A 271 1.43 11.63 7.14
C ARG A 271 1.35 12.87 8.04
N LYS A 272 0.29 13.03 8.84
CA LYS A 272 0.16 14.13 9.82
C LYS A 272 1.18 14.04 10.95
N PHE A 273 1.56 12.85 11.33
CA PHE A 273 2.61 12.65 12.31
C PHE A 273 3.99 13.02 11.75
N VAL A 274 4.29 12.62 10.52
CA VAL A 274 5.53 13.03 9.82
C VAL A 274 5.61 14.55 9.70
N GLU A 275 4.53 15.25 9.29
CA GLU A 275 4.47 16.71 9.22
C GLU A 275 4.80 17.36 10.59
N LYS A 276 4.27 16.80 11.69
CA LYS A 276 4.58 17.26 13.05
C LYS A 276 6.06 17.11 13.36
N LEU A 277 6.63 15.92 13.11
CA LEU A 277 8.04 15.64 13.39
C LEU A 277 9.01 16.46 12.50
N GLU A 278 8.65 16.70 11.25
CA GLU A 278 9.41 17.61 10.37
C GLU A 278 9.40 19.04 10.90
N SER A 279 8.23 19.54 11.30
CA SER A 279 8.06 20.89 11.82
C SER A 279 8.81 21.14 13.13
N SER A 280 8.94 20.11 13.98
CA SER A 280 9.70 20.18 15.24
C SER A 280 11.20 19.86 15.08
N GLY A 281 11.62 19.35 13.92
CA GLY A 281 12.99 18.87 13.68
C GLY A 281 13.29 17.50 14.28
N GLU A 282 12.30 16.82 14.86
CA GLU A 282 12.50 15.52 15.52
C GLU A 282 12.65 14.36 14.53
N LEU A 283 12.12 14.50 13.31
CA LEU A 283 12.20 13.47 12.28
C LEU A 283 13.65 13.06 11.96
N GLU A 284 14.57 14.02 11.99
CA GLU A 284 16.01 13.78 11.73
C GLU A 284 16.71 13.00 12.85
N GLY A 285 16.17 13.05 14.07
CA GLY A 285 16.65 12.29 15.22
C GLY A 285 16.33 10.81 15.19
N LEU A 286 15.30 10.42 14.43
CA LEU A 286 14.88 9.03 14.35
C LEU A 286 15.91 8.14 13.65
N VAL A 287 16.14 6.98 14.26
CA VAL A 287 16.97 5.91 13.69
C VAL A 287 16.14 5.04 12.75
N ALA A 288 14.95 4.61 13.19
CA ALA A 288 14.03 3.84 12.37
C ALA A 288 12.58 3.86 12.91
N VAL A 289 11.66 3.47 12.05
CA VAL A 289 10.25 3.19 12.36
C VAL A 289 9.96 1.72 12.07
N LEU A 290 9.36 1.03 13.02
CA LEU A 290 8.97 -0.37 12.93
C LEU A 290 7.45 -0.45 13.00
N ASN A 291 6.81 -0.63 11.85
CA ASN A 291 5.36 -0.77 11.71
C ASN A 291 4.95 -2.24 11.70
N VAL A 292 3.77 -2.51 12.23
CA VAL A 292 3.10 -3.82 12.10
C VAL A 292 1.74 -3.57 11.50
N ASP A 293 1.36 -4.38 10.52
CA ASP A 293 0.11 -4.27 9.81
C ASP A 293 -0.28 -5.63 9.23
N VAL A 294 -1.49 -6.08 9.38
CA VAL A 294 -1.98 -7.41 8.94
C VAL A 294 -1.00 -8.57 9.26
N PRO A 295 -0.51 -8.75 10.49
CA PRO A 295 0.44 -9.83 10.82
C PRO A 295 -0.29 -11.16 11.08
N ALA A 296 -1.08 -11.65 10.13
CA ALA A 296 -2.13 -12.65 10.35
C ALA A 296 -1.80 -14.05 9.82
N ARG A 297 -0.75 -14.21 8.99
CA ARG A 297 -0.37 -15.50 8.38
C ARG A 297 1.13 -15.64 8.19
N ARG A 298 1.64 -16.87 8.20
CA ARG A 298 3.05 -17.19 7.91
C ARG A 298 3.27 -17.65 6.48
N PRO A 299 4.47 -17.43 5.89
CA PRO A 299 5.55 -16.59 6.43
C PRO A 299 5.17 -15.10 6.42
N LEU A 300 5.69 -14.36 7.40
CA LEU A 300 5.59 -12.90 7.43
C LEU A 300 6.54 -12.27 6.43
N THR A 301 6.21 -11.08 5.95
CA THR A 301 7.03 -10.26 5.06
C THR A 301 7.53 -9.04 5.81
N VAL A 302 8.78 -8.66 5.54
CA VAL A 302 9.40 -7.40 5.98
C VAL A 302 9.55 -6.51 4.75
N SER A 303 8.75 -5.45 4.70
CA SER A 303 8.80 -4.41 3.66
C SER A 303 9.58 -3.21 4.19
N ALA A 304 10.76 -2.89 3.63
CA ALA A 304 11.67 -1.90 4.18
C ALA A 304 11.93 -0.73 3.23
N SER A 305 12.13 0.47 3.79
CA SER A 305 12.33 1.75 3.10
C SER A 305 13.58 1.82 2.22
N GLY A 306 14.45 0.84 2.29
CA GLY A 306 15.65 0.78 1.49
C GLY A 306 16.41 -0.52 1.72
N PRO A 307 17.37 -0.83 0.82
CA PRO A 307 18.15 -2.05 0.93
C PRO A 307 18.97 -2.11 2.24
N GLU A 308 19.40 -0.97 2.80
CA GLU A 308 20.19 -0.91 4.02
C GLU A 308 19.44 -1.44 5.25
N LEU A 309 18.17 -1.09 5.41
CA LEU A 309 17.32 -1.59 6.51
C LEU A 309 16.83 -3.01 6.21
N ARG A 310 16.51 -3.33 4.95
CA ARG A 310 16.13 -4.68 4.53
C ARG A 310 17.21 -5.71 4.88
N GLU A 311 18.46 -5.44 4.50
CA GLU A 311 19.57 -6.37 4.76
C GLU A 311 19.94 -6.42 6.26
N ALA A 312 19.83 -5.31 6.99
CA ALA A 312 20.01 -5.30 8.44
C ALA A 312 18.94 -6.14 9.15
N ALA A 313 17.67 -5.99 8.77
CA ALA A 313 16.57 -6.79 9.30
C ALA A 313 16.74 -8.28 8.98
N ARG A 314 17.12 -8.62 7.74
CA ARG A 314 17.39 -10.01 7.32
C ARG A 314 18.48 -10.66 8.15
N ALA A 315 19.54 -9.94 8.49
CA ALA A 315 20.62 -10.47 9.32
C ALA A 315 20.18 -10.84 10.74
N VAL A 316 19.17 -10.13 11.28
CA VAL A 316 18.65 -10.37 12.64
C VAL A 316 17.52 -11.41 12.64
N LEU A 317 16.59 -11.32 11.70
CA LEU A 317 15.38 -12.14 11.70
C LEU A 317 15.56 -13.49 10.97
N GLY A 318 16.48 -13.54 9.99
CA GLY A 318 16.81 -14.78 9.26
C GLY A 318 15.81 -15.14 8.17
N GLY A 319 15.88 -16.39 7.70
CA GLY A 319 15.15 -16.89 6.53
C GLY A 319 13.69 -17.29 6.77
N SER A 320 13.14 -17.08 7.95
CA SER A 320 11.72 -17.37 8.25
C SER A 320 10.76 -16.24 7.83
N PHE A 321 11.30 -15.16 7.26
CA PHE A 321 10.58 -14.02 6.72
C PHE A 321 10.88 -13.86 5.25
N ASP A 322 9.92 -13.33 4.51
CA ASP A 322 10.18 -12.76 3.18
C ASP A 322 10.62 -11.30 3.32
N TYR A 323 11.36 -10.79 2.33
CA TYR A 323 11.93 -9.44 2.38
C TYR A 323 11.72 -8.72 1.05
N GLU A 324 11.14 -7.53 1.13
CA GLU A 324 10.91 -6.66 -0.02
C GLU A 324 11.22 -5.20 0.30
N LEU A 325 11.13 -4.32 -0.69
CA LEU A 325 11.12 -2.88 -0.46
C LEU A 325 9.72 -2.44 -0.02
N ASP A 326 9.64 -1.29 0.66
CA ASP A 326 8.42 -0.76 1.26
C ASP A 326 7.26 -0.67 0.27
N SER A 327 6.07 -0.56 0.79
CA SER A 327 4.85 -0.42 0.00
C SER A 327 4.07 0.80 0.45
N PRO A 328 3.46 1.57 -0.48
CA PRO A 328 2.61 2.69 -0.12
C PRO A 328 1.31 2.29 0.58
N TYR A 329 1.02 1.00 0.70
CA TYR A 329 -0.12 0.47 1.46
C TYR A 329 0.03 0.62 2.97
N PHE A 330 1.25 0.91 3.47
CA PHE A 330 1.55 0.91 4.89
C PHE A 330 1.95 2.29 5.42
N ASP A 331 1.70 2.54 6.68
CA ASP A 331 2.12 3.75 7.39
C ASP A 331 3.64 4.01 7.34
N SER A 332 4.45 2.94 7.24
CA SER A 332 5.90 3.06 7.06
C SER A 332 6.28 3.91 5.84
N PHE A 333 5.47 3.87 4.78
CA PHE A 333 5.73 4.63 3.55
C PHE A 333 5.70 6.15 3.76
N SER A 334 4.92 6.66 4.71
CA SER A 334 4.92 8.07 5.08
C SER A 334 6.30 8.53 5.54
N PHE A 335 7.00 7.70 6.31
CA PHE A 335 8.36 7.95 6.78
C PHE A 335 9.41 7.68 5.70
N SER A 336 9.27 6.60 4.95
CA SER A 336 10.16 6.25 3.82
C SER A 336 10.22 7.38 2.79
N SER A 337 9.07 7.94 2.41
CA SER A 337 8.97 9.05 1.47
C SER A 337 9.58 10.35 2.01
N ALA A 338 9.59 10.53 3.33
CA ALA A 338 10.28 11.62 4.02
C ALA A 338 11.79 11.37 4.22
N GLY A 339 12.28 10.18 3.83
CA GLY A 339 13.68 9.79 3.90
C GLY A 339 14.14 9.19 5.23
N THR A 340 13.19 8.81 6.11
CA THR A 340 13.46 8.13 7.38
C THR A 340 13.45 6.61 7.17
N PRO A 341 14.40 5.86 7.75
CA PRO A 341 14.34 4.40 7.72
C PRO A 341 13.05 3.89 8.35
N ALA A 342 12.29 3.11 7.62
CA ALA A 342 11.03 2.54 8.09
C ALA A 342 10.81 1.15 7.50
N LEU A 343 10.14 0.27 8.23
CA LEU A 343 9.70 -1.01 7.71
C LEU A 343 8.33 -1.40 8.27
N THR A 344 7.63 -2.25 7.54
CA THR A 344 6.41 -2.91 8.02
C THR A 344 6.63 -4.42 8.06
N ILE A 345 6.17 -5.06 9.14
CA ILE A 345 6.06 -6.51 9.26
C ILE A 345 4.59 -6.89 9.04
N HIS A 346 4.33 -7.64 7.99
CA HIS A 346 2.95 -7.93 7.55
C HIS A 346 2.82 -9.31 6.90
N SER A 347 1.60 -9.66 6.55
CA SER A 347 1.26 -10.82 5.71
C SER A 347 0.16 -10.50 4.69
N LEU A 348 -0.02 -9.23 4.35
CA LEU A 348 -1.13 -8.71 3.52
C LEU A 348 -1.33 -9.54 2.25
N TRP A 349 -0.25 -9.81 1.49
CA TRP A 349 -0.33 -10.56 0.23
C TRP A 349 -0.82 -12.02 0.38
N ARG A 350 -0.78 -12.56 1.61
CA ARG A 350 -1.30 -13.89 1.97
C ARG A 350 -2.66 -13.85 2.63
N TYR A 351 -3.12 -12.65 2.98
CA TYR A 351 -4.38 -12.40 3.69
C TYR A 351 -5.47 -11.79 2.80
N VAL A 352 -5.19 -11.57 1.53
CA VAL A 352 -6.08 -10.92 0.55
C VAL A 352 -7.50 -11.49 0.54
N ASP A 353 -7.67 -12.79 0.82
CA ASP A 353 -9.00 -13.43 0.87
C ASP A 353 -9.92 -12.81 1.92
N LEU A 354 -9.36 -12.31 3.01
CA LEU A 354 -10.07 -11.80 4.18
C LEU A 354 -9.86 -10.29 4.41
N TYR A 355 -8.81 -9.72 3.79
CA TYR A 355 -8.52 -8.28 3.84
C TYR A 355 -9.74 -7.45 3.47
N HIS A 356 -10.12 -6.51 4.35
CA HIS A 356 -11.30 -5.65 4.20
C HIS A 356 -12.64 -6.38 4.07
N THR A 357 -12.74 -7.62 4.54
CA THR A 357 -14.00 -8.39 4.53
C THR A 357 -14.58 -8.59 5.92
N ASP A 358 -15.85 -8.98 5.95
CA ASP A 358 -16.53 -9.43 7.15
C ASP A 358 -15.99 -10.76 7.74
N GLY A 359 -15.02 -11.37 7.04
CA GLY A 359 -14.28 -12.54 7.51
C GLY A 359 -12.98 -12.21 8.22
N ASP A 360 -12.60 -10.94 8.30
CA ASP A 360 -11.44 -10.49 9.09
C ASP A 360 -11.80 -10.42 10.58
N VAL A 361 -11.87 -11.58 11.19
CA VAL A 361 -12.27 -11.79 12.59
C VAL A 361 -11.14 -12.49 13.38
N PRO A 362 -11.12 -12.41 14.73
CA PRO A 362 -10.04 -12.99 15.53
C PRO A 362 -9.77 -14.48 15.27
N ASP A 363 -10.78 -15.26 14.89
CA ASP A 363 -10.63 -16.69 14.59
C ASP A 363 -9.97 -16.97 13.22
N ALA A 364 -9.81 -15.96 12.38
CA ALA A 364 -9.10 -16.08 11.10
C ALA A 364 -7.59 -15.83 11.19
N ILE A 365 -7.11 -15.36 12.34
CA ILE A 365 -5.70 -15.01 12.58
C ILE A 365 -4.89 -16.24 13.01
N ASP A 366 -3.73 -16.46 12.37
CA ASP A 366 -2.66 -17.31 12.91
C ASP A 366 -1.96 -16.56 14.05
N TRP A 367 -2.34 -16.86 15.29
CA TRP A 367 -1.84 -16.18 16.48
C TRP A 367 -0.35 -16.40 16.73
N GLU A 368 0.23 -17.46 16.19
CA GLU A 368 1.68 -17.64 16.21
C GLU A 368 2.38 -16.68 15.22
N ALA A 369 1.76 -16.40 14.07
CA ALA A 369 2.26 -15.38 13.16
C ALA A 369 2.23 -13.99 13.81
N ALA A 370 1.11 -13.63 14.43
CA ALA A 370 0.98 -12.35 15.12
C ALA A 370 1.99 -12.20 16.27
N ALA A 371 2.17 -13.25 17.09
CA ALA A 371 3.19 -13.26 18.13
C ALA A 371 4.61 -13.13 17.57
N GLN A 372 4.91 -13.84 16.46
CA GLN A 372 6.20 -13.76 15.77
C GLN A 372 6.48 -12.33 15.27
N ALA A 373 5.46 -11.61 14.76
CA ALA A 373 5.61 -10.21 14.36
C ALA A 373 6.03 -9.32 15.53
N GLY A 374 5.35 -9.44 16.68
CA GLY A 374 5.70 -8.69 17.90
C GLY A 374 7.10 -9.01 18.43
N GLU A 375 7.51 -10.27 18.38
CA GLU A 375 8.87 -10.68 18.78
C GLU A 375 9.93 -10.15 17.79
N ALA A 376 9.63 -10.12 16.49
CA ALA A 376 10.51 -9.57 15.49
C ALA A 376 10.70 -8.06 15.68
N VAL A 377 9.62 -7.32 15.91
CA VAL A 377 9.67 -5.89 16.27
C VAL A 377 10.52 -5.67 17.51
N ALA A 378 10.32 -6.47 18.58
CA ALA A 378 11.08 -6.33 19.81
C ALA A 378 12.58 -6.61 19.62
N ARG A 379 12.94 -7.60 18.80
CA ARG A 379 14.35 -7.89 18.45
C ARG A 379 14.99 -6.73 17.71
N LEU A 380 14.32 -6.22 16.67
CA LEU A 380 14.81 -5.09 15.87
C LEU A 380 14.90 -3.81 16.70
N ALA A 381 13.91 -3.54 17.56
CA ALA A 381 13.91 -2.37 18.46
C ALA A 381 15.11 -2.37 19.39
N ARG A 382 15.50 -3.51 19.97
CA ARG A 382 16.70 -3.64 20.81
C ARG A 382 17.97 -3.34 20.02
N GLU A 383 18.14 -3.97 18.86
CA GLU A 383 19.28 -3.77 17.99
C GLU A 383 19.44 -2.30 17.55
N LEU A 384 18.33 -1.68 17.11
CA LEU A 384 18.29 -0.30 16.66
C LEU A 384 18.53 0.70 17.81
N THR A 385 18.01 0.44 19.00
CA THR A 385 18.22 1.31 20.17
C THR A 385 19.64 1.20 20.69
N GLU A 386 20.23 0.00 20.69
CA GLU A 386 21.60 -0.24 21.16
C GLU A 386 22.64 0.29 20.17
N LYS A 387 22.52 -0.06 18.88
CA LYS A 387 23.51 0.25 17.85
C LYS A 387 23.24 1.57 17.13
N GLY A 388 22.02 2.11 17.24
CA GLY A 388 21.64 3.29 16.51
C GLY A 388 21.77 3.09 14.99
N ARG A 389 22.22 4.15 14.30
CA ARG A 389 22.41 4.13 12.84
C ARG A 389 23.50 3.18 12.35
N SER A 390 24.40 2.73 13.22
CA SER A 390 25.41 1.71 12.85
C SER A 390 24.81 0.30 12.64
N PHE A 391 23.54 0.10 12.99
CA PHE A 391 22.81 -1.11 12.64
C PHE A 391 22.51 -1.21 11.15
N LEU A 392 22.35 -0.08 10.47
CA LEU A 392 21.97 -0.01 9.05
C LEU A 392 23.16 -0.39 8.14
N ARG A 393 22.88 -1.15 7.09
CA ARG A 393 23.89 -1.62 6.13
C ARG A 393 23.91 -0.74 4.88
N TYR A 394 24.46 0.46 5.01
CA TYR A 394 24.44 1.47 3.95
C TYR A 394 25.09 1.03 2.64
N GLU A 395 26.06 0.11 2.67
CA GLU A 395 26.69 -0.50 1.50
C GLU A 395 25.71 -1.19 0.57
N ALA A 396 24.56 -1.63 1.09
CA ALA A 396 23.53 -2.31 0.30
C ALA A 396 22.95 -1.43 -0.83
N TRP A 397 22.94 -0.10 -0.68
CA TRP A 397 22.56 0.81 -1.77
C TRP A 397 23.50 0.70 -2.99
N GLY A 398 24.79 0.64 -2.74
CA GLY A 398 25.78 0.44 -3.80
C GLY A 398 25.69 -0.94 -4.44
N GLU A 399 25.37 -1.97 -3.67
CA GLU A 399 25.17 -3.33 -4.16
C GLU A 399 23.93 -3.44 -5.05
N GLU A 400 22.81 -2.83 -4.64
CA GLU A 400 21.58 -2.75 -5.44
C GLU A 400 21.85 -2.08 -6.79
N LEU A 401 22.53 -0.92 -6.79
CA LEU A 401 22.87 -0.20 -8.01
C LEU A 401 23.84 -0.98 -8.90
N ARG A 402 24.87 -1.64 -8.34
CA ARG A 402 25.77 -2.52 -9.13
C ARG A 402 25.02 -3.64 -9.83
N THR A 403 24.06 -4.23 -9.14
CA THR A 403 23.20 -5.29 -9.72
C THR A 403 22.40 -4.76 -10.90
N LEU A 404 21.76 -3.60 -10.78
CA LEU A 404 21.00 -2.97 -11.85
C LEU A 404 21.90 -2.59 -13.04
N LEU A 405 23.07 -2.00 -12.79
CA LEU A 405 24.03 -1.64 -13.84
C LEU A 405 24.58 -2.87 -14.57
N SER A 406 24.83 -3.96 -13.86
CA SER A 406 25.28 -5.23 -14.48
C SER A 406 24.21 -5.80 -15.43
N ARG A 407 22.94 -5.74 -15.06
CA ARG A 407 21.82 -6.13 -15.93
C ARG A 407 21.68 -5.19 -17.13
N ALA A 408 21.76 -3.88 -16.90
CA ALA A 408 21.65 -2.85 -17.93
C ALA A 408 22.79 -2.92 -18.95
N ALA A 409 24.01 -3.22 -18.52
CA ALA A 409 25.22 -3.32 -19.36
C ALA A 409 25.10 -4.39 -20.47
N ARG A 410 24.19 -5.37 -20.33
CA ARG A 410 23.89 -6.35 -21.39
C ARG A 410 23.27 -5.69 -22.63
N TYR A 411 22.63 -4.54 -22.48
CA TYR A 411 21.91 -3.83 -23.53
C TYR A 411 22.64 -2.57 -23.99
N LEU A 412 23.21 -1.84 -23.05
CA LEU A 412 24.01 -0.65 -23.29
C LEU A 412 25.08 -0.53 -22.20
N PRO A 413 26.38 -0.47 -22.54
CA PRO A 413 27.44 -0.28 -21.55
C PRO A 413 27.26 1.04 -20.78
N PRO A 414 27.41 1.04 -19.44
CA PRO A 414 27.36 2.26 -18.65
C PRO A 414 28.56 3.16 -18.93
N PRO A 415 28.43 4.49 -18.81
CA PRO A 415 29.55 5.42 -18.92
C PRO A 415 30.63 5.13 -17.87
N ALA A 416 31.91 5.20 -18.26
CA ALA A 416 33.04 4.95 -17.35
C ALA A 416 33.01 5.86 -16.11
N GLU A 417 32.54 7.09 -16.25
CA GLU A 417 32.38 8.05 -15.15
C GLU A 417 31.41 7.52 -14.08
N LEU A 418 30.27 6.97 -14.50
CA LEU A 418 29.28 6.37 -13.58
C LEU A 418 29.86 5.17 -12.83
N VAL A 419 30.60 4.30 -13.53
CA VAL A 419 31.27 3.14 -12.91
C VAL A 419 32.29 3.62 -11.87
N ASN A 420 33.13 4.60 -12.23
CA ASN A 420 34.14 5.18 -11.33
C ASN A 420 33.53 5.84 -10.09
N LEU A 421 32.40 6.54 -10.24
CA LEU A 421 31.69 7.13 -9.09
C LEU A 421 31.12 6.04 -8.19
N LEU A 422 30.52 5.00 -8.76
CA LEU A 422 29.97 3.90 -7.97
C LEU A 422 31.05 3.12 -7.18
N GLU A 423 32.24 2.94 -7.74
CA GLU A 423 33.37 2.30 -7.04
C GLU A 423 33.84 3.12 -5.82
N ARG A 424 33.75 4.44 -5.91
CA ARG A 424 34.11 5.37 -4.85
C ARG A 424 32.97 5.70 -3.89
N LEU A 425 31.74 5.34 -4.24
CA LEU A 425 30.56 5.66 -3.45
C LEU A 425 30.70 5.08 -2.04
N ARG A 426 30.62 5.96 -1.06
CA ARG A 426 30.44 5.62 0.34
C ARG A 426 29.09 6.15 0.75
N VAL A 427 28.21 5.28 1.21
CA VAL A 427 26.88 5.68 1.65
C VAL A 427 26.88 5.75 3.17
N GLU A 428 26.65 6.94 3.69
CA GLU A 428 26.39 7.21 5.10
C GLU A 428 24.95 7.72 5.25
N GLU A 429 24.50 8.01 6.46
CA GLU A 429 23.10 8.40 6.73
C GLU A 429 22.62 9.58 5.88
N GLY A 430 23.45 10.63 5.72
CA GLY A 430 23.09 11.79 4.89
C GLY A 430 22.84 11.43 3.43
N ALA A 431 23.69 10.59 2.86
CA ALA A 431 23.55 10.07 1.50
C ALA A 431 22.37 9.10 1.41
N ALA A 432 22.21 8.20 2.38
CA ALA A 432 21.09 7.25 2.42
C ALA A 432 19.74 7.96 2.50
N ARG A 433 19.62 9.06 3.24
CA ARG A 433 18.40 9.89 3.28
C ARG A 433 18.06 10.46 1.91
N VAL A 434 19.05 10.94 1.17
CA VAL A 434 18.84 11.42 -0.21
C VAL A 434 18.41 10.26 -1.12
N LEU A 435 19.04 9.09 -0.98
CA LEU A 435 18.70 7.92 -1.76
C LEU A 435 17.26 7.43 -1.47
N ARG A 436 16.84 7.36 -0.21
CA ARG A 436 15.44 7.03 0.15
C ARG A 436 14.44 7.99 -0.49
N ARG A 437 14.74 9.29 -0.49
CA ARG A 437 13.86 10.33 -1.07
C ARG A 437 13.85 10.35 -2.60
N ARG A 438 14.93 10.00 -3.27
CA ARG A 438 15.12 10.23 -4.72
C ARG A 438 15.34 8.96 -5.53
N ALA A 439 15.92 7.94 -4.94
CA ALA A 439 16.20 6.66 -5.59
C ALA A 439 15.18 5.56 -5.20
N LEU A 440 14.32 5.80 -4.21
CA LEU A 440 13.19 4.92 -3.91
C LEU A 440 11.90 5.60 -4.37
N ALA A 441 11.06 4.86 -5.07
CA ALA A 441 9.73 5.32 -5.45
C ALA A 441 8.73 4.16 -5.45
N ALA A 442 7.53 4.44 -4.99
CA ALA A 442 6.38 3.57 -5.20
C ALA A 442 5.90 3.70 -6.64
N VAL A 443 5.93 2.62 -7.37
CA VAL A 443 5.64 2.57 -8.81
C VAL A 443 4.36 1.81 -9.04
N CYS A 444 3.41 2.46 -9.70
CA CYS A 444 2.25 1.82 -10.30
C CYS A 444 2.53 1.46 -11.76
N GLU A 445 2.11 0.28 -12.17
CA GLU A 445 2.15 -0.17 -13.55
C GLU A 445 0.74 -0.33 -14.10
N GLY A 446 0.47 0.14 -15.31
CA GLY A 446 -0.83 -0.01 -15.95
C GLY A 446 -1.32 1.25 -16.65
N ASP A 447 -2.60 1.31 -16.95
CA ASP A 447 -3.27 2.54 -17.42
C ASP A 447 -3.58 3.43 -16.20
N PRO A 448 -3.52 4.77 -16.27
CA PRO A 448 -3.99 5.63 -15.18
C PRO A 448 -5.44 5.39 -14.76
N LEU A 449 -6.28 4.93 -15.69
CA LEU A 449 -7.65 4.48 -15.40
C LEU A 449 -7.73 3.01 -14.95
N GLU A 450 -6.60 2.30 -14.96
CA GLU A 450 -6.48 0.89 -14.58
C GLU A 450 -5.14 0.67 -13.87
N PRO A 451 -4.88 1.35 -12.75
CA PRO A 451 -3.63 1.21 -12.01
C PRO A 451 -3.48 -0.22 -11.47
N GLY A 452 -2.27 -0.74 -11.55
CA GLY A 452 -1.89 -1.96 -10.83
C GLY A 452 -1.53 -1.64 -9.38
N ILE A 453 -1.26 -2.67 -8.61
CA ILE A 453 -0.80 -2.55 -7.22
C ILE A 453 0.55 -1.83 -7.21
N PRO A 454 0.69 -0.70 -6.48
CA PRO A 454 1.96 -0.01 -6.38
C PRO A 454 2.98 -0.81 -5.56
N SER A 455 4.23 -0.84 -6.01
CA SER A 455 5.36 -1.43 -5.28
C SER A 455 6.56 -0.49 -5.28
N CYS A 456 7.30 -0.44 -4.19
CA CYS A 456 8.52 0.36 -4.16
C CYS A 456 9.64 -0.28 -4.96
N LYS A 457 10.36 0.56 -5.69
CA LYS A 457 11.53 0.19 -6.50
C LYS A 457 12.70 1.12 -6.15
N ALA A 458 13.86 0.53 -5.97
CA ALA A 458 15.10 1.30 -5.89
C ALA A 458 15.58 1.62 -7.31
N PHE A 459 16.00 2.85 -7.53
CA PHE A 459 16.44 3.35 -8.85
C PHE A 459 15.43 3.06 -9.98
N PRO A 460 14.18 3.54 -9.87
CA PRO A 460 13.09 3.18 -10.79
C PRO A 460 13.34 3.57 -12.24
N GLN A 461 14.30 4.45 -12.54
CA GLN A 461 14.75 4.74 -13.90
C GLN A 461 15.33 3.52 -14.62
N PHE A 462 15.76 2.48 -13.89
CA PHE A 462 16.24 1.22 -14.48
C PHE A 462 15.14 0.18 -14.75
N LEU A 463 13.86 0.50 -14.52
CA LEU A 463 12.74 -0.40 -14.86
C LEU A 463 12.68 -0.75 -16.36
N VAL A 464 13.29 0.07 -17.21
CA VAL A 464 13.47 -0.26 -18.63
C VAL A 464 14.29 -1.55 -18.84
N VAL A 465 15.12 -1.96 -17.88
CA VAL A 465 15.85 -3.25 -17.94
C VAL A 465 14.87 -4.41 -17.89
N GLU A 466 13.83 -4.34 -17.05
CA GLU A 466 12.78 -5.35 -16.97
C GLU A 466 12.03 -5.47 -18.32
N ASP A 467 11.75 -4.34 -18.97
CA ASP A 467 11.13 -4.31 -20.28
C ASP A 467 12.02 -4.96 -21.35
N LEU A 468 13.32 -4.64 -21.34
CA LEU A 468 14.30 -5.22 -22.26
C LEU A 468 14.44 -6.74 -22.06
N GLU A 469 14.46 -7.21 -20.80
CA GLU A 469 14.53 -8.63 -20.46
C GLU A 469 13.26 -9.38 -20.93
N ALA A 470 12.08 -8.79 -20.76
CA ALA A 470 10.82 -9.37 -21.21
C ALA A 470 10.77 -9.48 -22.75
N VAL A 471 11.18 -8.42 -23.46
CA VAL A 471 11.28 -8.41 -24.92
C VAL A 471 12.29 -9.47 -25.41
N GLU A 472 13.45 -9.57 -24.77
CA GLU A 472 14.46 -10.57 -25.10
C GLU A 472 13.93 -11.99 -24.89
N SER A 473 13.29 -12.25 -23.78
CA SER A 473 12.68 -13.55 -23.46
C SER A 473 11.65 -13.97 -24.51
N PHE A 474 10.82 -13.02 -25.01
CA PHE A 474 9.90 -13.32 -26.11
C PHE A 474 10.62 -13.59 -27.44
N ILE A 475 11.62 -12.78 -27.79
CA ILE A 475 12.41 -12.97 -29.04
C ILE A 475 13.05 -14.35 -29.05
N GLU A 476 13.56 -14.83 -27.91
CA GLU A 476 14.19 -16.12 -27.74
C GLU A 476 13.20 -17.30 -27.56
N GLY A 477 11.90 -17.01 -27.51
CA GLY A 477 10.84 -18.03 -27.35
C GLY A 477 10.71 -18.59 -25.93
N ARG A 478 11.22 -17.88 -24.93
CA ARG A 478 11.10 -18.25 -23.50
C ARG A 478 9.88 -17.66 -22.82
N ALA A 479 9.23 -16.66 -23.42
CA ALA A 479 8.04 -15.99 -22.92
C ALA A 479 6.96 -15.90 -24.00
N GLU A 480 5.71 -15.82 -23.58
CA GLU A 480 4.55 -15.65 -24.46
C GLU A 480 4.20 -14.16 -24.65
N LEU A 481 3.45 -13.86 -25.71
CA LEU A 481 3.02 -12.50 -26.03
C LEU A 481 2.17 -11.88 -24.89
N ALA A 482 1.42 -12.70 -24.17
CA ALA A 482 0.62 -12.27 -23.02
C ALA A 482 1.46 -11.63 -21.90
N GLU A 483 2.72 -12.02 -21.75
CA GLU A 483 3.61 -11.44 -20.74
C GLU A 483 4.02 -10.01 -21.12
N LEU A 484 4.17 -9.70 -22.43
CA LEU A 484 4.41 -8.34 -22.90
C LEU A 484 3.21 -7.41 -22.71
N ALA A 485 2.00 -7.97 -22.59
CA ALA A 485 0.80 -7.19 -22.32
C ALA A 485 0.83 -6.49 -20.95
N ARG A 486 1.67 -6.98 -20.03
CA ARG A 486 1.90 -6.38 -18.71
C ARG A 486 2.81 -5.16 -18.76
N LEU A 487 3.62 -5.00 -19.82
CA LEU A 487 4.52 -3.87 -19.99
C LEU A 487 3.74 -2.61 -20.39
N LYS A 488 3.07 -2.03 -19.41
CA LYS A 488 2.21 -0.84 -19.57
C LYS A 488 2.95 0.40 -19.05
N ARG A 489 2.24 1.53 -19.13
CA ARG A 489 2.71 2.81 -18.60
C ARG A 489 3.04 2.69 -17.10
N ARG A 490 4.02 3.45 -16.64
CA ARG A 490 4.45 3.49 -15.22
C ARG A 490 4.43 4.92 -14.71
N TRP A 491 4.00 5.08 -13.46
CA TRP A 491 4.05 6.35 -12.74
C TRP A 491 4.29 6.11 -11.25
N THR A 492 4.61 7.17 -10.51
CA THR A 492 4.87 7.10 -9.08
C THR A 492 3.62 7.47 -8.28
N VAL A 493 3.45 6.85 -7.10
CA VAL A 493 2.46 7.28 -6.10
C VAL A 493 2.97 8.53 -5.39
N GLY A 494 2.07 9.45 -5.06
CA GLY A 494 2.38 10.73 -4.42
C GLY A 494 2.85 11.76 -5.46
N ARG A 495 4.12 12.10 -5.48
CA ARG A 495 4.66 13.01 -6.49
C ARG A 495 4.64 12.36 -7.88
N VAL A 496 3.83 12.89 -8.78
CA VAL A 496 3.72 12.36 -10.15
C VAL A 496 5.05 12.55 -10.88
N ARG A 497 5.76 11.45 -11.10
CA ARG A 497 6.96 11.37 -11.94
C ARG A 497 6.70 10.36 -13.05
N GLU A 498 6.84 10.78 -14.29
CA GLU A 498 6.83 9.84 -15.41
C GLU A 498 8.09 8.97 -15.37
N LEU A 499 7.90 7.67 -15.42
CA LEU A 499 8.97 6.69 -15.50
C LEU A 499 9.07 6.12 -16.91
N PRO A 500 10.27 5.70 -17.34
CA PRO A 500 10.42 5.02 -18.59
C PRO A 500 9.54 3.76 -18.60
N ALA A 501 8.69 3.66 -19.62
CA ALA A 501 7.82 2.52 -19.80
C ALA A 501 7.75 2.15 -21.27
N ALA A 502 7.97 0.89 -21.58
CA ALA A 502 7.64 0.33 -22.87
C ALA A 502 6.13 0.19 -22.99
N ALA A 503 5.47 1.02 -23.77
CA ALA A 503 4.04 0.92 -24.02
C ALA A 503 3.66 -0.33 -24.87
N LEU A 504 4.42 -1.41 -24.74
CA LEU A 504 4.25 -2.64 -25.51
C LEU A 504 2.91 -3.32 -25.22
N GLY A 505 2.38 -3.17 -24.02
CA GLY A 505 1.06 -3.69 -23.66
C GLY A 505 -0.06 -3.16 -24.55
N TYR A 506 0.05 -1.92 -25.05
CA TYR A 506 -0.91 -1.36 -25.99
C TYR A 506 -0.80 -1.95 -27.40
N LEU A 507 0.35 -2.53 -27.72
CA LEU A 507 0.60 -3.11 -29.03
C LEU A 507 0.21 -4.59 -29.13
N THR A 508 -0.23 -5.20 -28.01
CA THR A 508 -0.61 -6.63 -27.99
C THR A 508 -1.58 -7.03 -29.10
N PRO A 509 -2.66 -6.26 -29.44
CA PRO A 509 -3.53 -6.62 -30.55
C PRO A 509 -2.83 -6.56 -31.91
N PHE A 510 -1.89 -5.64 -32.11
CA PHE A 510 -1.09 -5.56 -33.31
C PHE A 510 -0.12 -6.74 -33.41
N LEU A 511 0.63 -7.02 -32.33
CA LEU A 511 1.61 -8.10 -32.28
C LEU A 511 0.96 -9.47 -32.47
N SER A 512 -0.24 -9.67 -31.91
CA SER A 512 -1.03 -10.90 -32.13
C SER A 512 -1.42 -11.08 -33.60
N ARG A 513 -1.82 -10.01 -34.30
CA ARG A 513 -2.17 -10.06 -35.73
C ARG A 513 -0.95 -10.27 -36.62
N ALA A 514 0.21 -9.73 -36.24
CA ALA A 514 1.46 -9.89 -36.99
C ALA A 514 1.98 -11.34 -36.95
N GLY A 515 1.48 -12.15 -36.04
CA GLY A 515 1.97 -13.51 -35.81
C GLY A 515 3.34 -13.56 -35.13
N PRO A 516 3.80 -14.77 -34.73
CA PRO A 516 5.04 -14.90 -33.95
C PRO A 516 6.29 -14.33 -34.60
N GLU A 517 6.45 -14.52 -35.92
CA GLU A 517 7.60 -14.01 -36.68
C GLU A 517 7.55 -12.49 -36.84
N GLY A 518 6.39 -11.95 -37.20
CA GLY A 518 6.21 -10.51 -37.33
C GLY A 518 6.38 -9.78 -36.01
N ALA A 519 5.88 -10.36 -34.94
CA ALA A 519 6.07 -9.85 -33.58
C ALA A 519 7.55 -9.85 -33.18
N ARG A 520 8.29 -10.94 -33.41
CA ARG A 520 9.73 -11.01 -33.14
C ARG A 520 10.52 -9.97 -33.92
N GLU A 521 10.23 -9.79 -35.21
CA GLU A 521 10.94 -8.83 -36.05
C GLU A 521 10.67 -7.37 -35.62
N TYR A 522 9.43 -7.06 -35.23
CA TYR A 522 9.09 -5.77 -34.65
C TYR A 522 9.82 -5.54 -33.31
N LEU A 523 9.80 -6.53 -32.42
CA LEU A 523 10.38 -6.43 -31.08
C LEU A 523 11.90 -6.34 -31.10
N LYS A 524 12.60 -6.94 -32.08
CA LYS A 524 14.04 -6.71 -32.29
C LYS A 524 14.36 -5.23 -32.52
N ARG A 525 13.54 -4.53 -33.32
CA ARG A 525 13.70 -3.09 -33.54
C ARG A 525 13.32 -2.29 -32.31
N ALA A 526 12.21 -2.63 -31.63
CA ALA A 526 11.78 -2.01 -30.40
C ALA A 526 12.84 -2.12 -29.29
N LYS A 527 13.50 -3.28 -29.18
CA LYS A 527 14.60 -3.51 -28.20
C LYS A 527 15.71 -2.47 -28.35
N ALA A 528 16.12 -2.16 -29.58
CA ALA A 528 17.14 -1.14 -29.83
C ALA A 528 16.70 0.25 -29.37
N SER A 529 15.44 0.62 -29.62
CA SER A 529 14.90 1.90 -29.14
C SER A 529 14.76 1.95 -27.62
N LEU A 530 14.35 0.86 -26.99
CA LEU A 530 14.26 0.77 -25.53
C LEU A 530 15.64 0.89 -24.86
N ALA A 531 16.69 0.36 -25.46
CA ALA A 531 18.04 0.47 -24.94
C ALA A 531 18.52 1.93 -24.82
N LEU A 532 18.01 2.85 -25.67
CA LEU A 532 18.35 4.27 -25.57
C LEU A 532 17.84 4.93 -24.28
N TRP A 533 16.79 4.37 -23.66
CA TRP A 533 16.35 4.86 -22.35
C TRP A 533 17.37 4.62 -21.23
N LEU A 534 18.31 3.69 -21.42
CA LEU A 534 19.42 3.48 -20.49
C LEU A 534 20.37 4.68 -20.46
N GLU A 535 20.55 5.42 -21.55
CA GLU A 535 21.34 6.64 -21.57
C GLU A 535 20.78 7.66 -20.57
N ARG A 536 19.44 7.81 -20.58
CA ARG A 536 18.75 8.69 -19.62
C ARG A 536 18.89 8.17 -18.20
N ALA A 537 18.69 6.87 -17.96
CA ALA A 537 18.82 6.25 -16.63
C ALA A 537 20.25 6.43 -16.08
N TYR A 538 21.26 6.28 -16.94
CA TYR A 538 22.65 6.54 -16.58
C TYR A 538 22.89 8.00 -16.25
N GLY A 539 22.37 8.94 -17.06
CA GLY A 539 22.48 10.39 -16.82
C GLY A 539 21.86 10.79 -15.47
N GLU A 540 20.63 10.39 -15.20
CA GLU A 540 19.93 10.66 -13.94
C GLU A 540 20.68 10.08 -12.73
N THR A 541 21.26 8.90 -12.88
CA THR A 541 22.04 8.24 -11.82
C THR A 541 23.37 8.94 -11.61
N LEU A 542 24.04 9.37 -12.68
CA LEU A 542 25.29 10.11 -12.63
C LEU A 542 25.11 11.44 -11.89
N GLU A 543 24.03 12.19 -12.20
CA GLU A 543 23.70 13.43 -11.49
C GLU A 543 23.49 13.19 -9.99
N LEU A 544 22.70 12.16 -9.64
CA LEU A 544 22.46 11.80 -8.25
C LEU A 544 23.74 11.45 -7.49
N LEU A 545 24.61 10.60 -8.06
CA LEU A 545 25.87 10.21 -7.41
C LEU A 545 26.86 11.37 -7.34
N SER A 546 26.89 12.25 -8.36
CA SER A 546 27.75 13.44 -8.35
C SER A 546 27.33 14.43 -7.26
N GLU A 547 26.02 14.61 -7.04
CA GLU A 547 25.49 15.44 -5.95
C GLU A 547 25.88 14.87 -4.58
N LEU A 548 25.76 13.54 -4.41
CA LEU A 548 26.16 12.87 -3.16
C LEU A 548 27.66 13.07 -2.88
N ALA A 549 28.52 12.85 -3.88
CA ALA A 549 29.95 13.05 -3.76
C ALA A 549 30.35 14.53 -3.49
N GLY A 550 29.65 15.49 -4.13
CA GLY A 550 29.86 16.92 -3.92
C GLY A 550 29.44 17.40 -2.51
N ASN A 551 28.44 16.78 -1.92
CA ASN A 551 27.97 17.08 -0.56
C ASN A 551 28.95 16.53 0.51
N GLU A 552 29.61 15.40 0.26
CA GLU A 552 30.66 14.87 1.13
C GLU A 552 31.89 15.80 1.14
N ALA A 553 32.31 16.29 -0.04
CA ALA A 553 33.43 17.19 -0.16
C ALA A 553 33.25 18.57 0.53
N ARG A 554 32.02 18.98 0.80
CA ARG A 554 31.68 20.22 1.52
C ARG A 554 31.59 20.05 3.03
N ARG A 555 31.51 18.83 3.54
CA ARG A 555 31.38 18.51 4.97
C ARG A 555 32.70 18.07 5.62
N GLY A 556 33.68 17.66 4.82
CA GLY A 556 35.07 17.40 5.25
C GLY A 556 35.95 18.63 5.10
#